data_1ba7f79e0394b41976d72271ebd1721d
#
_entry.id   1ba7f79e0394b41976d72271ebd1721d
#
_cell.length_a   1.000
_cell.length_b   1.000
_cell.length_c   1.000
_cell.angle_alpha   90.00
_cell.angle_beta   90.00
_cell.angle_gamma   90.00
#
_symmetry.space_group_name_H-M   'P 1'
#
loop_
_entity.id
_entity.type
_entity.pdbx_description
1 polymer ?
#
loop_
_entity_poly.entity_id
_entity_poly.type
_entity_poly.pdbx_seq_one_letter_code
_entity_poly.pdbx_strand_id
1 'polypeptide(L)'
;MKLNPNNTWTLVEARMNEEKDPITRRNLGLVLEHMKAEAKGDIEGVVATLTEKPRYVAHDVPGNELMNPQGDKDSIRAFYDLTIIQTGAHQLELDCDRVIADHHSVMTEGVMRMAYPGRTLAAMGMEVEDLDAYYLYQSRMSVVWPVDSKEGKLIGEETYTGTDGMDGILDRKISQDDIVPLSI
;
A
#
# COMPACT_ATOMS: atom_id res chain seq x y z
N MET A 1 -19.73 2.29 5.28
CA MET A 1 -18.76 2.70 4.22
C MET A 1 -18.28 1.42 3.57
N LYS A 2 -18.11 1.37 2.25
CA LYS A 2 -17.57 0.18 1.58
C LYS A 2 -16.08 0.37 1.31
N LEU A 3 -15.28 -0.66 1.56
CA LEU A 3 -13.89 -0.77 1.15
C LEU A 3 -13.85 -1.46 -0.21
N ASN A 4 -13.23 -0.85 -1.21
CA ASN A 4 -13.11 -1.44 -2.54
C ASN A 4 -11.63 -1.55 -2.97
N PRO A 5 -10.96 -2.66 -2.69
CA PRO A 5 -9.55 -2.84 -3.06
C PRO A 5 -9.27 -2.62 -4.55
N ASN A 6 -10.27 -2.84 -5.42
CA ASN A 6 -10.10 -2.65 -6.86
C ASN A 6 -9.89 -1.18 -7.26
N ASN A 7 -10.22 -0.21 -6.41
CA ASN A 7 -9.96 1.21 -6.67
C ASN A 7 -8.47 1.57 -6.56
N THR A 8 -7.68 0.78 -5.84
CA THR A 8 -6.28 1.07 -5.50
C THR A 8 -5.45 1.48 -6.72
N TRP A 9 -5.66 0.84 -7.87
CA TRP A 9 -4.85 1.08 -9.07
C TRP A 9 -5.59 1.76 -10.22
N THR A 10 -6.89 2.02 -10.12
CA THR A 10 -7.70 2.49 -11.26
C THR A 10 -7.19 3.80 -11.86
N LEU A 11 -6.78 4.77 -11.03
CA LEU A 11 -6.26 6.05 -11.51
C LEU A 11 -4.86 5.91 -12.14
N VAL A 12 -4.01 5.04 -11.59
CA VAL A 12 -2.69 4.74 -12.16
C VAL A 12 -2.83 4.07 -13.53
N GLU A 13 -3.74 3.10 -13.65
CA GLU A 13 -4.02 2.40 -14.91
C GLU A 13 -4.58 3.35 -15.97
N ALA A 14 -5.52 4.22 -15.61
CA ALA A 14 -6.05 5.25 -16.50
C ALA A 14 -4.93 6.19 -16.98
N ARG A 15 -4.12 6.69 -16.06
CA ARG A 15 -3.00 7.58 -16.36
C ARG A 15 -1.96 6.90 -17.27
N MET A 16 -1.65 5.63 -17.03
CA MET A 16 -0.74 4.84 -17.87
C MET A 16 -1.27 4.68 -19.30
N ASN A 17 -2.58 4.46 -19.46
CA ASN A 17 -3.20 4.27 -20.78
C ASN A 17 -3.19 5.55 -21.62
N GLU A 18 -3.21 6.72 -20.99
CA GLU A 18 -3.13 8.02 -21.66
C GLU A 18 -1.70 8.48 -21.91
N GLU A 19 -0.70 7.91 -21.23
CA GLU A 19 0.69 8.33 -21.30
C GLU A 19 1.32 7.97 -22.64
N LYS A 20 1.96 8.96 -23.27
CA LYS A 20 2.63 8.82 -24.57
C LYS A 20 4.14 8.64 -24.46
N ASP A 21 4.74 9.16 -23.41
CA ASP A 21 6.16 8.96 -23.18
C ASP A 21 6.42 7.52 -22.72
N PRO A 22 7.28 6.77 -23.43
CA PRO A 22 7.46 5.34 -23.15
C PRO A 22 8.13 5.05 -21.82
N ILE A 23 8.96 5.96 -21.31
CA ILE A 23 9.64 5.79 -20.02
C ILE A 23 8.66 6.01 -18.89
N THR A 24 7.92 7.10 -18.92
CA THR A 24 6.87 7.42 -17.93
C THR A 24 5.79 6.35 -17.92
N ARG A 25 5.37 5.87 -19.11
CA ARG A 25 4.39 4.77 -19.21
C ARG A 25 4.88 3.47 -18.57
N ARG A 26 6.16 3.10 -18.80
CA ARG A 26 6.79 1.95 -18.15
C ARG A 26 6.79 2.11 -16.64
N ASN A 27 7.15 3.29 -16.12
CA ASN A 27 7.20 3.55 -14.69
C ASN A 27 5.80 3.43 -14.04
N LEU A 28 4.76 3.96 -14.70
CA LEU A 28 3.37 3.75 -14.27
C LEU A 28 2.98 2.26 -14.29
N GLY A 29 3.43 1.49 -15.28
CA GLY A 29 3.22 0.05 -15.37
C GLY A 29 3.83 -0.73 -14.20
N LEU A 30 5.06 -0.36 -13.78
CA LEU A 30 5.73 -0.96 -12.62
C LEU A 30 4.91 -0.74 -11.32
N VAL A 31 4.44 0.50 -11.11
CA VAL A 31 3.61 0.83 -9.95
C VAL A 31 2.27 0.08 -10.01
N LEU A 32 1.65 0.01 -11.19
CA LEU A 32 0.41 -0.76 -11.40
C LEU A 32 0.57 -2.24 -11.06
N GLU A 33 1.65 -2.87 -11.50
CA GLU A 33 1.97 -4.27 -11.18
C GLU A 33 2.18 -4.46 -9.67
N HIS A 34 2.92 -3.55 -9.04
CA HIS A 34 3.19 -3.55 -7.61
C HIS A 34 1.89 -3.48 -6.80
N MET A 35 1.07 -2.46 -7.05
CA MET A 35 -0.22 -2.26 -6.35
C MET A 35 -1.16 -3.45 -6.50
N LYS A 36 -1.21 -4.06 -7.69
CA LYS A 36 -2.02 -5.26 -7.94
C LYS A 36 -1.51 -6.49 -7.17
N ALA A 37 -0.18 -6.66 -7.10
CA ALA A 37 0.44 -7.75 -6.33
C ALA A 37 0.17 -7.58 -4.83
N GLU A 38 0.33 -6.37 -4.31
CA GLU A 38 0.06 -6.04 -2.90
C GLU A 38 -1.40 -6.32 -2.53
N ALA A 39 -2.36 -5.86 -3.35
CA ALA A 39 -3.78 -6.10 -3.12
C ALA A 39 -4.17 -7.59 -3.14
N LYS A 40 -3.40 -8.44 -3.83
CA LYS A 40 -3.55 -9.91 -3.81
C LYS A 40 -2.90 -10.57 -2.59
N GLY A 41 -2.04 -9.88 -1.86
CA GLY A 41 -1.12 -10.48 -0.90
C GLY A 41 -0.03 -11.33 -1.58
N ASP A 42 0.27 -11.05 -2.86
CA ASP A 42 1.33 -11.71 -3.63
C ASP A 42 2.68 -11.04 -3.36
N ILE A 43 3.32 -11.42 -2.24
CA ILE A 43 4.60 -10.86 -1.82
C ILE A 43 5.68 -11.05 -2.89
N GLU A 44 5.72 -12.20 -3.57
CA GLU A 44 6.71 -12.44 -4.61
C GLU A 44 6.46 -11.56 -5.84
N GLY A 45 5.22 -11.31 -6.20
CA GLY A 45 4.84 -10.33 -7.22
C GLY A 45 5.30 -8.92 -6.86
N VAL A 46 5.09 -8.48 -5.61
CA VAL A 46 5.61 -7.20 -5.09
C VAL A 46 7.13 -7.14 -5.25
N VAL A 47 7.84 -8.12 -4.70
CA VAL A 47 9.32 -8.18 -4.72
C VAL A 47 9.88 -8.25 -6.15
N ALA A 48 9.14 -8.85 -7.09
CA ALA A 48 9.54 -8.93 -8.50
C ALA A 48 9.59 -7.55 -9.19
N THR A 49 8.84 -6.57 -8.70
CA THR A 49 8.87 -5.19 -9.23
C THR A 49 10.06 -4.37 -8.73
N LEU A 50 10.74 -4.81 -7.67
CA LEU A 50 11.78 -4.07 -6.97
C LEU A 50 13.19 -4.37 -7.51
N THR A 51 14.11 -3.39 -7.32
CA THR A 51 15.56 -3.57 -7.52
C THR A 51 16.12 -4.64 -6.58
N GLU A 52 17.39 -5.05 -6.79
CA GLU A 52 18.07 -6.00 -5.89
C GLU A 52 18.34 -5.45 -4.48
N LYS A 53 18.39 -4.12 -4.33
CA LYS A 53 18.59 -3.44 -3.05
C LYS A 53 17.49 -2.41 -2.80
N PRO A 54 16.29 -2.88 -2.49
CA PRO A 54 15.15 -1.99 -2.28
C PRO A 54 15.26 -1.22 -0.97
N ARG A 55 14.51 -0.12 -0.89
CA ARG A 55 14.41 0.69 0.32
C ARG A 55 12.99 1.24 0.46
N TYR A 56 12.38 0.98 1.61
CA TYR A 56 11.12 1.62 2.02
C TYR A 56 11.41 2.67 3.09
N VAL A 57 10.73 3.80 3.01
CA VAL A 57 10.88 4.90 3.96
C VAL A 57 9.51 5.42 4.37
N ALA A 58 9.16 5.26 5.64
CA ALA A 58 7.97 5.88 6.24
C ALA A 58 8.41 7.15 6.99
N HIS A 59 8.16 8.31 6.39
CA HIS A 59 8.64 9.60 6.89
C HIS A 59 7.95 10.06 8.19
N ASP A 60 6.78 9.53 8.50
CA ASP A 60 6.03 9.81 9.73
C ASP A 60 6.55 9.00 10.95
N VAL A 61 7.30 7.93 10.72
CA VAL A 61 7.90 7.08 11.77
C VAL A 61 9.41 6.89 11.58
N PRO A 62 10.19 7.98 11.55
CA PRO A 62 11.63 7.91 11.33
C PRO A 62 12.30 7.10 12.45
N GLY A 63 13.24 6.23 12.08
CA GLY A 63 13.98 5.38 13.03
C GLY A 63 13.23 4.10 13.45
N ASN A 64 12.02 3.87 12.97
CA ASN A 64 11.38 2.57 13.09
C ASN A 64 11.90 1.64 11.98
N GLU A 65 12.86 0.77 12.31
CA GLU A 65 13.51 -0.12 11.34
C GLU A 65 12.52 -1.07 10.66
N LEU A 66 11.45 -1.49 11.37
CA LEU A 66 10.41 -2.34 10.81
C LEU A 66 9.65 -1.65 9.67
N MET A 67 9.31 -0.37 9.86
CA MET A 67 8.59 0.43 8.86
C MET A 67 9.52 1.03 7.80
N ASN A 68 10.82 0.85 7.95
CA ASN A 68 11.85 1.37 7.05
C ASN A 68 12.82 0.25 6.59
N PRO A 69 12.31 -0.88 6.03
CA PRO A 69 13.18 -1.98 5.61
C PRO A 69 14.03 -1.56 4.41
N GLN A 70 15.30 -1.99 4.40
CA GLN A 70 16.24 -1.66 3.34
C GLN A 70 17.35 -2.70 3.20
N GLY A 71 17.99 -2.71 2.04
CA GLY A 71 19.22 -3.43 1.78
C GLY A 71 19.06 -4.70 0.96
N ASP A 72 17.98 -5.46 1.14
CA ASP A 72 17.70 -6.67 0.35
C ASP A 72 16.20 -6.95 0.24
N LYS A 73 15.84 -7.87 -0.63
CA LYS A 73 14.44 -8.27 -0.86
C LYS A 73 13.85 -9.07 0.30
N ASP A 74 14.68 -9.70 1.13
CA ASP A 74 14.20 -10.49 2.28
C ASP A 74 13.68 -9.56 3.39
N SER A 75 14.30 -8.39 3.57
CA SER A 75 13.78 -7.38 4.48
C SER A 75 12.38 -6.87 4.06
N ILE A 76 12.13 -6.74 2.76
CA ILE A 76 10.83 -6.36 2.22
C ILE A 76 9.80 -7.50 2.41
N ARG A 77 10.19 -8.77 2.19
CA ARG A 77 9.32 -9.92 2.48
C ARG A 77 8.90 -9.96 3.94
N ALA A 78 9.87 -9.77 4.86
CA ALA A 78 9.59 -9.73 6.29
C ALA A 78 8.65 -8.57 6.68
N PHE A 79 8.82 -7.39 6.05
CA PHE A 79 7.94 -6.25 6.23
C PHE A 79 6.48 -6.59 5.84
N TYR A 80 6.25 -7.10 4.63
CA TYR A 80 4.91 -7.45 4.16
C TYR A 80 4.29 -8.60 4.95
N ASP A 81 5.08 -9.63 5.27
CA ASP A 81 4.60 -10.74 6.10
C ASP A 81 4.06 -10.22 7.44
N LEU A 82 4.82 -9.37 8.12
CA LEU A 82 4.46 -8.88 9.43
C LEU A 82 3.34 -7.83 9.40
N THR A 83 3.41 -6.86 8.47
CA THR A 83 2.49 -5.71 8.48
C THR A 83 1.17 -5.99 7.76
N ILE A 84 1.15 -6.90 6.81
CA ILE A 84 0.01 -7.16 5.93
C ILE A 84 -0.57 -8.56 6.16
N ILE A 85 0.26 -9.61 6.10
CA ILE A 85 -0.25 -10.99 6.16
C ILE A 85 -0.61 -11.39 7.59
N GLN A 86 0.31 -11.25 8.54
CA GLN A 86 0.06 -11.64 9.94
C GLN A 86 -0.99 -10.77 10.61
N THR A 87 -1.09 -9.51 10.24
CA THR A 87 -2.13 -8.61 10.76
C THR A 87 -3.50 -8.86 10.13
N GLY A 88 -3.56 -9.53 8.97
CA GLY A 88 -4.77 -9.69 8.19
C GLY A 88 -5.24 -8.40 7.51
N ALA A 89 -4.37 -7.37 7.42
CA ALA A 89 -4.69 -6.05 6.87
C ALA A 89 -4.49 -5.96 5.34
N HIS A 90 -4.34 -7.09 4.64
CA HIS A 90 -4.18 -7.14 3.18
C HIS A 90 -5.37 -6.59 2.38
N GLN A 91 -6.54 -6.49 3.02
CA GLN A 91 -7.70 -5.86 2.40
C GLN A 91 -7.55 -4.35 2.52
N LEU A 92 -6.92 -3.74 1.52
CA LEU A 92 -6.59 -2.33 1.49
C LEU A 92 -7.14 -1.65 0.23
N GLU A 93 -7.36 -0.35 0.34
CA GLU A 93 -7.75 0.54 -0.75
C GLU A 93 -6.94 1.83 -0.63
N LEU A 94 -6.14 2.16 -1.63
CA LEU A 94 -5.62 3.51 -1.82
C LEU A 94 -6.53 4.21 -2.85
N ASP A 95 -7.51 4.95 -2.35
CA ASP A 95 -8.42 5.74 -3.18
C ASP A 95 -7.69 6.99 -3.68
N CYS A 96 -6.98 6.82 -4.79
CA CYS A 96 -6.13 7.85 -5.38
C CYS A 96 -6.96 8.96 -6.02
N ASP A 97 -6.65 10.19 -5.70
CA ASP A 97 -7.16 11.39 -6.38
C ASP A 97 -6.09 12.16 -7.15
N ARG A 98 -4.83 11.75 -7.05
CA ARG A 98 -3.70 12.33 -7.79
C ARG A 98 -2.65 11.29 -8.14
N VAL A 99 -2.18 11.34 -9.40
CA VAL A 99 -1.01 10.61 -9.90
C VAL A 99 -0.11 11.58 -10.67
N ILE A 100 1.15 11.68 -10.27
CA ILE A 100 2.20 12.44 -10.96
C ILE A 100 3.28 11.45 -11.36
N ALA A 101 3.79 11.54 -12.57
CA ALA A 101 4.81 10.62 -13.06
C ALA A 101 5.78 11.32 -14.01
N ASP A 102 7.06 10.93 -13.90
CA ASP A 102 8.14 11.34 -14.79
C ASP A 102 9.10 10.17 -15.07
N HIS A 103 10.30 10.47 -15.59
CA HIS A 103 11.32 9.45 -15.91
C HIS A 103 11.97 8.82 -14.67
N HIS A 104 11.81 9.39 -13.50
CA HIS A 104 12.54 9.02 -12.28
C HIS A 104 11.64 8.48 -11.18
N SER A 105 10.37 8.84 -11.20
CA SER A 105 9.42 8.49 -10.14
C SER A 105 7.97 8.50 -10.61
N VAL A 106 7.15 7.80 -9.85
CA VAL A 106 5.70 8.00 -9.82
C VAL A 106 5.35 8.46 -8.42
N MET A 107 4.37 9.32 -8.27
CA MET A 107 3.76 9.69 -7.00
C MET A 107 2.26 9.42 -7.07
N THR A 108 1.75 8.73 -6.08
CA THR A 108 0.31 8.55 -5.86
C THR A 108 -0.08 9.26 -4.57
N GLU A 109 -1.24 9.89 -4.57
CA GLU A 109 -1.80 10.55 -3.39
C GLU A 109 -3.29 10.24 -3.31
N GLY A 110 -3.76 9.90 -2.11
CA GLY A 110 -5.16 9.56 -1.89
C GLY A 110 -5.47 9.27 -0.43
N VAL A 111 -6.58 8.58 -0.21
CA VAL A 111 -6.96 8.09 1.11
C VAL A 111 -6.67 6.59 1.17
N MET A 112 -5.71 6.22 2.02
CA MET A 112 -5.43 4.83 2.35
C MET A 112 -6.47 4.35 3.36
N ARG A 113 -7.09 3.22 3.08
CA ARG A 113 -7.94 2.46 4.00
C ARG A 113 -7.47 1.03 4.09
N MET A 114 -7.45 0.47 5.28
CA MET A 114 -7.09 -0.94 5.51
C MET A 114 -8.08 -1.54 6.50
N ALA A 115 -8.61 -2.72 6.20
CA ALA A 115 -9.56 -3.42 7.08
C ALA A 115 -8.78 -4.28 8.08
N TYR A 116 -8.62 -3.78 9.31
CA TYR A 116 -8.03 -4.54 10.40
C TYR A 116 -9.06 -5.46 11.05
N PRO A 117 -8.80 -6.77 11.18
CA PRO A 117 -9.65 -7.66 11.97
C PRO A 117 -9.69 -7.22 13.44
N GLY A 118 -10.86 -7.29 14.06
CA GLY A 118 -11.02 -6.93 15.49
C GLY A 118 -10.07 -7.72 16.40
N ARG A 119 -9.82 -9.00 16.10
CA ARG A 119 -8.85 -9.84 16.84
C ARG A 119 -7.42 -9.29 16.77
N THR A 120 -7.03 -8.73 15.62
CA THR A 120 -5.72 -8.09 15.47
C THR A 120 -5.61 -6.84 16.32
N LEU A 121 -6.62 -5.97 16.32
CA LEU A 121 -6.63 -4.77 17.16
C LEU A 121 -6.61 -5.10 18.65
N ALA A 122 -7.35 -6.14 19.06
CA ALA A 122 -7.31 -6.64 20.45
C ALA A 122 -5.92 -7.17 20.84
N ALA A 123 -5.24 -7.89 19.93
CA ALA A 123 -3.85 -8.34 20.13
C ALA A 123 -2.86 -7.18 20.22
N MET A 124 -3.15 -6.03 19.59
CA MET A 124 -2.41 -4.78 19.71
C MET A 124 -2.72 -4.00 21.00
N GLY A 125 -3.61 -4.54 21.86
CA GLY A 125 -3.94 -3.96 23.16
C GLY A 125 -5.12 -3.00 23.16
N MET A 126 -5.93 -2.94 22.11
CA MET A 126 -7.13 -2.11 22.06
C MET A 126 -8.33 -2.83 22.68
N GLU A 127 -9.23 -2.08 23.30
CA GLU A 127 -10.50 -2.60 23.86
C GLU A 127 -11.55 -2.72 22.75
N VAL A 128 -11.56 -3.85 22.04
CA VAL A 128 -12.43 -4.11 20.90
C VAL A 128 -13.72 -4.79 21.34
N GLU A 129 -14.88 -4.21 21.04
CA GLU A 129 -16.19 -4.77 21.40
C GLU A 129 -16.56 -6.02 20.58
N ASP A 130 -16.21 -6.03 19.28
CA ASP A 130 -16.58 -7.10 18.34
C ASP A 130 -15.33 -7.63 17.64
N LEU A 131 -14.86 -8.80 18.12
CA LEU A 131 -13.65 -9.43 17.62
C LEU A 131 -13.80 -10.03 16.21
N ASP A 132 -15.03 -10.24 15.75
CA ASP A 132 -15.32 -10.85 14.44
C ASP A 132 -15.60 -9.78 13.36
N ALA A 133 -15.69 -8.50 13.73
CA ALA A 133 -15.80 -7.40 12.80
C ALA A 133 -14.45 -6.93 12.28
N TYR A 134 -14.50 -6.07 11.28
CA TYR A 134 -13.36 -5.29 10.79
C TYR A 134 -13.48 -3.84 11.20
N TYR A 135 -12.34 -3.16 11.26
CA TYR A 135 -12.23 -1.76 11.62
C TYR A 135 -11.29 -1.06 10.64
N LEU A 136 -11.71 0.09 10.11
CA LEU A 136 -10.95 0.78 9.07
C LEU A 136 -9.86 1.69 9.65
N TYR A 137 -8.60 1.32 9.43
CA TYR A 137 -7.53 2.30 9.36
C TYR A 137 -7.85 3.27 8.23
N GLN A 138 -7.67 4.57 8.44
CA GLN A 138 -7.89 5.57 7.40
C GLN A 138 -6.96 6.76 7.57
N SER A 139 -6.13 7.00 6.57
CA SER A 139 -5.23 8.16 6.55
C SER A 139 -5.08 8.74 5.15
N ARG A 140 -4.90 10.05 5.05
CA ARG A 140 -4.39 10.69 3.84
C ARG A 140 -2.94 10.29 3.66
N MET A 141 -2.58 9.78 2.49
CA MET A 141 -1.25 9.27 2.22
C MET A 141 -0.77 9.69 0.84
N SER A 142 0.50 10.06 0.76
CA SER A 142 1.24 10.14 -0.49
C SER A 142 2.31 9.07 -0.49
N VAL A 143 2.45 8.36 -1.61
CA VAL A 143 3.52 7.40 -1.84
C VAL A 143 4.33 7.85 -3.04
N VAL A 144 5.63 8.04 -2.84
CA VAL A 144 6.59 8.26 -3.91
C VAL A 144 7.25 6.92 -4.24
N TRP A 145 7.24 6.56 -5.52
CA TRP A 145 7.76 5.33 -6.09
C TRP A 145 8.99 5.66 -6.94
N PRO A 146 10.20 5.75 -6.36
CA PRO A 146 11.41 6.05 -7.12
C PRO A 146 11.79 4.87 -8.01
N VAL A 147 12.23 5.16 -9.24
CA VAL A 147 12.57 4.17 -10.25
C VAL A 147 14.06 4.20 -10.57
N ASP A 148 14.71 3.05 -10.54
CA ASP A 148 16.04 2.88 -11.10
C ASP A 148 15.96 2.76 -12.61
N SER A 149 16.48 3.77 -13.32
CA SER A 149 16.43 3.83 -14.78
C SER A 149 17.29 2.76 -15.48
N LYS A 150 18.28 2.20 -14.79
CA LYS A 150 19.19 1.18 -15.33
C LYS A 150 18.59 -0.22 -15.19
N GLU A 151 18.05 -0.54 -14.02
CA GLU A 151 17.38 -1.81 -13.78
C GLU A 151 15.95 -1.83 -14.35
N GLY A 152 15.33 -0.65 -14.55
CA GLY A 152 13.92 -0.55 -14.94
C GLY A 152 13.00 -1.11 -13.88
N LYS A 153 13.29 -0.90 -12.59
CA LYS A 153 12.63 -1.42 -11.41
C LYS A 153 12.37 -0.32 -10.40
N LEU A 154 11.41 -0.53 -9.50
CA LEU A 154 11.19 0.35 -8.37
C LEU A 154 12.35 0.22 -7.38
N ILE A 155 12.86 1.34 -6.89
CA ILE A 155 13.83 1.35 -5.78
C ILE A 155 13.11 1.00 -4.48
N GLY A 156 11.82 1.33 -4.37
CA GLY A 156 10.98 1.05 -3.22
C GLY A 156 9.86 2.05 -3.10
N GLU A 157 9.50 2.37 -1.86
CA GLU A 157 8.43 3.29 -1.50
C GLU A 157 8.90 4.33 -0.49
N GLU A 158 8.47 5.58 -0.68
CA GLU A 158 8.63 6.63 0.32
C GLU A 158 7.23 7.15 0.67
N THR A 159 6.77 6.88 1.90
CA THR A 159 5.41 7.23 2.34
C THR A 159 5.40 8.48 3.22
N TYR A 160 4.39 9.31 2.99
CA TYR A 160 4.09 10.51 3.76
C TYR A 160 2.63 10.42 4.22
N THR A 161 2.44 10.24 5.53
CA THR A 161 1.12 10.07 6.13
C THR A 161 0.66 11.37 6.78
N GLY A 162 -0.54 11.82 6.45
CA GLY A 162 -1.06 13.11 6.92
C GLY A 162 -1.61 13.08 8.34
N THR A 163 -2.12 11.90 8.76
CA THR A 163 -2.72 11.71 10.09
C THR A 163 -2.45 10.29 10.57
N ASP A 164 -2.51 10.08 11.89
CA ASP A 164 -2.52 8.72 12.43
C ASP A 164 -3.83 8.02 12.03
N GLY A 165 -3.73 7.03 11.18
CA GLY A 165 -4.88 6.27 10.68
C GLY A 165 -5.51 5.36 11.74
N MET A 166 -4.82 5.07 12.83
CA MET A 166 -5.34 4.32 13.98
C MET A 166 -6.21 5.19 14.89
N ASP A 167 -6.03 6.51 14.89
CA ASP A 167 -6.85 7.40 15.72
C ASP A 167 -8.34 7.26 15.36
N GLY A 168 -9.18 6.95 16.35
CA GLY A 168 -10.60 6.70 16.19
C GLY A 168 -10.96 5.44 15.37
N ILE A 169 -10.05 4.48 15.18
CA ILE A 169 -10.29 3.27 14.39
C ILE A 169 -11.50 2.47 14.89
N LEU A 170 -11.73 2.41 16.19
CA LEU A 170 -12.84 1.66 16.80
C LEU A 170 -14.23 2.22 16.42
N ASP A 171 -14.32 3.49 16.02
CA ASP A 171 -15.55 4.12 15.56
C ASP A 171 -15.84 3.80 14.07
N ARG A 172 -14.88 3.22 13.35
CA ARG A 172 -14.97 2.90 11.92
C ARG A 172 -15.18 1.40 11.67
N LYS A 173 -16.09 0.80 12.45
CA LYS A 173 -16.47 -0.60 12.30
C LYS A 173 -17.16 -0.86 10.96
N ILE A 174 -16.78 -1.96 10.30
CA ILE A 174 -17.42 -2.50 9.08
C ILE A 174 -17.61 -4.02 9.21
N SER A 175 -18.46 -4.57 8.35
CA SER A 175 -18.65 -6.01 8.21
C SER A 175 -17.88 -6.57 7.00
N GLN A 176 -17.78 -7.90 6.89
CA GLN A 176 -17.23 -8.54 5.70
C GLN A 176 -18.00 -8.18 4.42
N ASP A 177 -19.32 -7.94 4.50
CA ASP A 177 -20.17 -7.56 3.37
C ASP A 177 -19.91 -6.12 2.87
N ASP A 178 -19.20 -5.32 3.67
CA ASP A 178 -18.76 -3.97 3.29
C ASP A 178 -17.45 -3.98 2.50
N ILE A 179 -16.80 -5.13 2.36
CA ILE A 179 -15.55 -5.30 1.63
C ILE A 179 -15.85 -5.89 0.26
N VAL A 180 -15.56 -5.12 -0.81
CA VAL A 180 -15.79 -5.56 -2.19
C VAL A 180 -14.76 -6.64 -2.55
N PRO A 181 -15.19 -7.79 -3.09
CA PRO A 181 -14.25 -8.83 -3.53
C PRO A 181 -13.24 -8.31 -4.56
N LEU A 182 -12.01 -8.77 -4.44
CA LEU A 182 -10.96 -8.46 -5.41
C LEU A 182 -11.28 -9.12 -6.76
N SER A 183 -11.07 -8.39 -7.87
CA SER A 183 -11.43 -8.80 -9.24
C SER A 183 -10.28 -8.68 -10.24
N ILE A 184 -9.11 -9.25 -9.93
CA ILE A 184 -7.90 -9.29 -10.78
C ILE A 184 -7.32 -10.68 -10.89
#